data_d04eae6ade09785515f03a9290aacd82
#
_entry.id   d04eae6ade09785515f03a9290aacd82
#
_cell.length_a   1.000
_cell.length_b   1.000
_cell.length_c   1.000
_cell.angle_alpha   90.00
_cell.angle_beta   90.00
_cell.angle_gamma   90.00
#
_symmetry.space_group_name_H-M   'P 1'
#
loop_
_entity.id
_entity.type
_entity.pdbx_description
1 polymer ?
#
loop_
_entity_poly.entity_id
_entity_poly.type
_entity_poly.pdbx_seq_one_letter_code
_entity_poly.pdbx_strand_id
1 'polypeptide(L)'
;MDVNNTRGRRIAQHWLSNMSESNDKCLQGDCGRRDFLRAGGCFVAALAAIGLPVSLEGLPVIEVNGNGNGNEKRYALPTSDSVNIDHGTQVILVRFQNSVFAFALACPHEHAAVKWLSKDKRFQCSKHDSQYQPNGTYTTGHATRNLDRFAIRREDASVFVDLHRWFESDKDPAGWTSAVVVIG
;
A
#
# COMPACT_ATOMS: atom_id res chain seq x y z
N MET A 1 -39.85 -48.11 6.39
CA MET A 1 -40.15 -47.32 7.60
C MET A 1 -38.99 -46.30 7.74
N ASP A 2 -39.19 -45.08 7.23
CA ASP A 2 -38.17 -44.05 7.08
C ASP A 2 -38.10 -43.13 8.31
N VAL A 3 -37.19 -43.38 9.21
CA VAL A 3 -36.95 -42.56 10.40
C VAL A 3 -35.80 -41.55 10.17
N ASN A 4 -35.08 -41.62 9.02
CA ASN A 4 -33.87 -40.82 8.76
C ASN A 4 -34.10 -39.52 7.99
N ASN A 5 -35.33 -39.22 7.54
CA ASN A 5 -35.56 -38.02 6.71
C ASN A 5 -36.02 -36.79 7.50
N THR A 6 -36.40 -36.93 8.74
CA THR A 6 -36.91 -35.82 9.57
C THR A 6 -35.80 -35.02 10.28
N ARG A 7 -34.64 -35.61 10.53
CA ARG A 7 -33.48 -34.90 11.14
C ARG A 7 -32.79 -33.96 10.15
N GLY A 8 -32.60 -34.40 8.91
CA GLY A 8 -31.99 -33.58 7.85
C GLY A 8 -32.78 -32.32 7.51
N ARG A 9 -34.11 -32.43 7.47
CA ARG A 9 -34.98 -31.27 7.18
C ARG A 9 -34.98 -30.22 8.29
N ARG A 10 -34.89 -30.62 9.57
CA ARG A 10 -34.84 -29.66 10.69
C ARG A 10 -33.52 -28.92 10.75
N ILE A 11 -32.43 -29.56 10.41
CA ILE A 11 -31.09 -28.91 10.37
C ILE A 11 -31.04 -27.90 9.21
N ALA A 12 -31.55 -28.25 8.04
CA ALA A 12 -31.61 -27.35 6.89
C ALA A 12 -32.51 -26.12 7.13
N GLN A 13 -33.66 -26.31 7.78
CA GLN A 13 -34.58 -25.19 8.12
C GLN A 13 -33.96 -24.24 9.18
N HIS A 14 -33.23 -24.76 10.15
CA HIS A 14 -32.55 -23.94 11.15
C HIS A 14 -31.37 -23.16 10.55
N TRP A 15 -30.70 -23.73 9.55
CA TRP A 15 -29.63 -23.06 8.81
C TRP A 15 -30.17 -21.91 7.95
N LEU A 16 -31.29 -22.13 7.26
CA LEU A 16 -31.92 -21.12 6.39
C LEU A 16 -32.50 -19.96 7.20
N SER A 17 -33.06 -20.19 8.39
CA SER A 17 -33.55 -19.11 9.26
C SER A 17 -32.43 -18.24 9.81
N ASN A 18 -31.30 -18.83 10.20
CA ASN A 18 -30.12 -18.08 10.65
C ASN A 18 -29.44 -17.25 9.54
N MET A 19 -29.53 -17.70 8.29
CA MET A 19 -28.99 -16.96 7.14
C MET A 19 -29.85 -15.73 6.79
N SER A 20 -31.16 -15.80 6.95
CA SER A 20 -32.06 -14.68 6.71
C SER A 20 -31.87 -13.57 7.76
N GLU A 21 -31.69 -13.96 9.03
CA GLU A 21 -31.51 -13.03 10.14
C GLU A 21 -30.16 -12.29 10.10
N SER A 22 -29.10 -12.93 9.57
CA SER A 22 -27.79 -12.29 9.37
C SER A 22 -27.81 -11.32 8.19
N ASN A 23 -28.60 -11.57 7.15
CA ASN A 23 -28.71 -10.67 5.99
C ASN A 23 -29.48 -9.39 6.33
N ASP A 24 -30.51 -9.47 7.16
CA ASP A 24 -31.27 -8.31 7.59
C ASP A 24 -30.46 -7.35 8.47
N LYS A 25 -29.53 -7.85 9.26
CA LYS A 25 -28.59 -7.04 10.06
C LYS A 25 -27.58 -6.28 9.20
N CYS A 26 -27.13 -6.88 8.09
CA CYS A 26 -26.23 -6.20 7.16
C CYS A 26 -26.91 -5.06 6.40
N LEU A 27 -28.19 -5.17 6.09
CA LEU A 27 -28.98 -4.12 5.44
C LEU A 27 -29.26 -2.93 6.36
N GLN A 28 -29.21 -3.11 7.67
CA GLN A 28 -29.39 -2.04 8.68
C GLN A 28 -28.10 -1.36 9.13
N GLY A 29 -26.93 -1.69 8.52
CA GLY A 29 -25.65 -1.02 8.79
C GLY A 29 -24.91 -1.49 10.04
N ASP A 30 -25.37 -2.53 10.73
CA ASP A 30 -24.76 -3.07 11.96
C ASP A 30 -24.01 -4.38 11.72
N CYS A 31 -23.30 -4.45 10.57
CA CYS A 31 -22.56 -5.64 10.14
C CYS A 31 -21.11 -5.60 10.59
N GLY A 32 -20.72 -6.46 11.50
CA GLY A 32 -19.34 -6.64 11.94
C GLY A 32 -18.47 -7.25 10.82
N ARG A 33 -17.15 -6.93 10.83
CA ARG A 33 -16.16 -7.46 9.86
C ARG A 33 -16.19 -8.99 9.71
N ARG A 34 -16.56 -9.71 10.78
CA ARG A 34 -16.67 -11.19 10.78
C ARG A 34 -17.89 -11.69 10.01
N ASP A 35 -18.99 -10.94 10.02
CA ASP A 35 -20.23 -11.33 9.35
C ASP A 35 -20.12 -11.07 7.85
N PHE A 36 -19.41 -10.02 7.44
CA PHE A 36 -19.07 -9.77 6.04
C PHE A 36 -18.24 -10.90 5.41
N LEU A 37 -17.25 -11.42 6.12
CA LEU A 37 -16.42 -12.53 5.63
C LEU A 37 -17.19 -13.84 5.54
N ARG A 38 -18.14 -14.08 6.43
CA ARG A 38 -19.02 -15.26 6.37
C ARG A 38 -20.02 -15.20 5.20
N ALA A 39 -20.59 -14.03 4.94
CA ALA A 39 -21.50 -13.82 3.82
C ALA A 39 -20.77 -13.94 2.46
N GLY A 40 -19.55 -13.40 2.33
CA GLY A 40 -18.72 -13.49 1.12
C GLY A 40 -18.30 -14.93 0.79
N GLY A 41 -17.98 -15.74 1.80
CA GLY A 41 -17.61 -17.15 1.61
C GLY A 41 -18.76 -18.02 1.06
N CYS A 42 -20.01 -17.71 1.42
CA CYS A 42 -21.17 -18.45 0.93
C CYS A 42 -21.46 -18.20 -0.56
N PHE A 43 -21.16 -17.02 -1.09
CA PHE A 43 -21.38 -16.69 -2.50
C PHE A 43 -20.48 -17.49 -3.45
N VAL A 44 -19.21 -17.68 -3.08
CA VAL A 44 -18.24 -18.47 -3.88
C VAL A 44 -18.63 -19.94 -3.89
N ALA A 45 -19.09 -20.49 -2.76
CA ALA A 45 -19.52 -21.87 -2.65
C ALA A 45 -20.81 -22.17 -3.45
N ALA A 46 -21.73 -21.20 -3.54
CA ALA A 46 -22.98 -21.35 -4.30
C ALA A 46 -22.74 -21.38 -5.82
N LEU A 47 -21.77 -20.64 -6.34
CA LEU A 47 -21.40 -20.65 -7.77
C LEU A 47 -20.76 -21.96 -8.19
N ALA A 48 -19.98 -22.60 -7.34
CA ALA A 48 -19.35 -23.90 -7.59
C ALA A 48 -20.40 -25.05 -7.65
N ALA A 49 -21.51 -24.91 -6.94
CA ALA A 49 -22.56 -25.93 -6.89
C ALA A 49 -23.45 -25.97 -8.16
N ILE A 50 -23.45 -24.91 -8.98
CA ILE A 50 -24.25 -24.81 -10.21
C ILE A 50 -23.49 -25.29 -11.45
N GLY A 51 -22.24 -25.75 -11.30
CA GLY A 51 -21.44 -26.33 -12.40
C GLY A 51 -21.14 -25.37 -13.56
N LEU A 52 -21.24 -24.05 -13.33
CA LEU A 52 -20.82 -23.08 -14.32
C LEU A 52 -19.29 -23.03 -14.38
N PRO A 53 -18.67 -23.17 -15.56
CA PRO A 53 -17.24 -22.97 -15.70
C PRO A 53 -16.98 -21.48 -15.40
N VAL A 54 -16.43 -21.18 -14.23
CA VAL A 54 -15.88 -19.87 -13.93
C VAL A 54 -14.54 -19.78 -14.66
N SER A 55 -14.57 -19.28 -15.90
CA SER A 55 -13.32 -18.91 -16.59
C SER A 55 -12.71 -17.73 -15.85
N LEU A 56 -11.65 -17.98 -15.13
CA LEU A 56 -10.80 -16.96 -14.48
C LEU A 56 -9.91 -16.22 -15.51
N GLU A 57 -10.17 -16.41 -16.80
CA GLU A 57 -9.49 -15.70 -17.88
C GLU A 57 -10.05 -14.29 -17.99
N GLY A 58 -9.30 -13.32 -17.47
CA GLY A 58 -9.64 -11.90 -17.60
C GLY A 58 -9.58 -11.08 -16.31
N LEU A 59 -9.30 -11.68 -15.17
CA LEU A 59 -8.83 -10.90 -14.03
C LEU A 59 -7.39 -10.50 -14.32
N PRO A 60 -7.03 -9.19 -14.26
CA PRO A 60 -5.64 -8.80 -14.33
C PRO A 60 -4.93 -9.54 -13.19
N VAL A 61 -4.11 -10.52 -13.54
CA VAL A 61 -3.15 -11.08 -12.61
C VAL A 61 -2.24 -9.90 -12.27
N ILE A 62 -2.48 -9.29 -11.13
CA ILE A 62 -1.49 -8.42 -10.51
C ILE A 62 -0.36 -9.40 -10.19
N GLU A 63 0.60 -9.50 -11.09
CA GLU A 63 1.86 -10.16 -10.79
C GLU A 63 2.47 -9.40 -9.61
N VAL A 64 2.14 -9.87 -8.42
CA VAL A 64 2.96 -9.59 -7.25
C VAL A 64 4.27 -10.34 -7.53
N ASN A 65 5.17 -9.70 -8.27
CA ASN A 65 6.52 -10.17 -8.45
C ASN A 65 7.20 -10.14 -7.07
N GLY A 66 6.83 -11.10 -6.24
CA GLY A 66 7.40 -11.36 -4.93
C GLY A 66 8.74 -12.07 -5.08
N ASN A 67 9.75 -11.36 -5.54
CA ASN A 67 11.15 -11.75 -5.36
C ASN A 67 11.89 -10.67 -4.58
N GLY A 68 11.25 -10.14 -3.55
CA GLY A 68 11.84 -9.39 -2.46
C GLY A 68 11.27 -9.96 -1.15
N ASN A 69 12.05 -10.01 -0.10
CA ASN A 69 11.52 -10.15 1.26
C ASN A 69 10.32 -9.23 1.36
N GLY A 70 9.15 -9.68 1.83
CA GLY A 70 7.85 -8.98 1.73
C GLY A 70 7.78 -7.52 2.24
N ASN A 71 8.92 -6.93 2.54
CA ASN A 71 9.13 -5.56 3.02
C ASN A 71 9.71 -4.61 1.95
N GLU A 72 10.12 -5.11 0.77
CA GLU A 72 10.72 -4.29 -0.27
C GLU A 72 9.74 -4.01 -1.42
N LYS A 73 9.71 -2.77 -1.88
CA LYS A 73 9.00 -2.37 -3.08
C LYS A 73 9.97 -2.14 -4.24
N ARG A 74 9.71 -2.79 -5.36
CA ARG A 74 10.48 -2.63 -6.60
C ARG A 74 9.89 -1.50 -7.44
N TYR A 75 10.74 -0.64 -7.96
CA TYR A 75 10.44 0.39 -8.95
C TYR A 75 11.38 0.26 -10.15
N ALA A 76 10.91 0.67 -11.33
CA ALA A 76 11.83 0.85 -12.46
C ALA A 76 12.81 1.99 -12.17
N LEU A 77 14.08 1.83 -12.54
CA LEU A 77 15.08 2.91 -12.41
C LEU A 77 14.68 4.07 -13.34
N PRO A 78 14.42 5.29 -12.82
CA PRO A 78 14.08 6.40 -13.67
C PRO A 78 15.21 6.75 -14.62
N THR A 79 14.92 6.98 -15.91
CA THR A 79 15.92 7.28 -16.95
C THR A 79 16.28 8.76 -17.05
N SER A 80 15.46 9.65 -16.47
CA SER A 80 15.66 11.11 -16.42
C SER A 80 15.22 11.65 -15.08
N ASP A 81 15.60 12.90 -14.77
CA ASP A 81 15.16 13.59 -13.56
C ASP A 81 13.64 13.62 -13.47
N SER A 82 13.10 13.09 -12.40
CA SER A 82 11.66 12.87 -12.22
C SER A 82 11.31 12.70 -10.75
N VAL A 83 10.04 12.96 -10.45
CA VAL A 83 9.42 12.71 -9.14
C VAL A 83 8.21 11.83 -9.35
N ASN A 84 8.19 10.67 -8.73
CA ASN A 84 7.08 9.72 -8.72
C ASN A 84 6.57 9.56 -7.29
N ILE A 85 5.28 9.83 -7.06
CA ILE A 85 4.62 9.68 -5.75
C ILE A 85 3.74 8.44 -5.77
N ASP A 86 4.14 7.42 -5.04
CA ASP A 86 3.35 6.21 -4.82
C ASP A 86 2.52 6.35 -3.54
N HIS A 87 1.27 6.71 -3.70
CA HIS A 87 0.33 6.86 -2.59
C HIS A 87 0.00 5.53 -1.91
N GLY A 88 0.12 4.40 -2.61
CA GLY A 88 -0.15 3.07 -2.06
C GLY A 88 0.87 2.65 -1.01
N THR A 89 2.14 2.94 -1.26
CA THR A 89 3.26 2.62 -0.36
C THR A 89 3.75 3.82 0.45
N GLN A 90 3.19 5.01 0.23
CA GLN A 90 3.59 6.27 0.86
C GLN A 90 5.06 6.63 0.58
N VAL A 91 5.54 6.33 -0.62
CA VAL A 91 6.92 6.58 -1.07
C VAL A 91 6.95 7.67 -2.13
N ILE A 92 7.91 8.57 -2.03
CA ILE A 92 8.29 9.50 -3.09
C ILE A 92 9.61 9.01 -3.66
N LEU A 93 9.60 8.47 -4.88
CA LEU A 93 10.81 8.11 -5.63
C LEU A 93 11.26 9.30 -6.47
N VAL A 94 12.49 9.73 -6.29
CA VAL A 94 13.06 10.90 -6.97
C VAL A 94 14.34 10.52 -7.67
N ARG A 95 14.45 10.86 -8.95
CA ARG A 95 15.74 11.03 -9.60
C ARG A 95 16.04 12.52 -9.71
N PHE A 96 17.18 12.93 -9.20
CA PHE A 96 17.66 14.30 -9.28
C PHE A 96 19.17 14.29 -9.54
N GLN A 97 19.58 14.91 -10.62
CA GLN A 97 20.96 14.82 -11.12
C GLN A 97 21.33 13.34 -11.36
N ASN A 98 22.44 12.88 -10.86
CA ASN A 98 22.90 11.51 -11.00
C ASN A 98 22.54 10.62 -9.78
N SER A 99 21.49 10.95 -9.07
CA SER A 99 21.14 10.28 -7.81
C SER A 99 19.65 9.93 -7.75
N VAL A 100 19.34 8.76 -7.17
CA VAL A 100 17.97 8.34 -6.89
C VAL A 100 17.79 8.24 -5.38
N PHE A 101 16.69 8.79 -4.91
CA PHE A 101 16.27 8.83 -3.52
C PHE A 101 14.87 8.26 -3.36
N ALA A 102 14.59 7.69 -2.20
CA ALA A 102 13.23 7.31 -1.79
C ALA A 102 12.90 8.00 -0.47
N PHE A 103 11.89 8.86 -0.47
CA PHE A 103 11.45 9.57 0.73
C PHE A 103 10.11 9.06 1.22
N ALA A 104 9.88 9.19 2.53
CA ALA A 104 8.53 9.06 3.08
C ALA A 104 7.64 10.21 2.57
N LEU A 105 6.39 9.89 2.20
CA LEU A 105 5.41 10.89 1.77
C LEU A 105 4.95 11.79 2.93
N ALA A 106 5.44 11.55 4.13
CA ALA A 106 5.10 12.25 5.36
C ALA A 106 6.11 13.36 5.69
N CYS A 107 5.61 14.54 6.03
CA CYS A 107 6.43 15.64 6.53
C CYS A 107 6.95 15.32 7.94
N PRO A 108 8.24 15.50 8.24
CA PRO A 108 8.82 15.23 9.56
C PRO A 108 8.21 16.03 10.73
N HIS A 109 7.51 17.14 10.45
CA HIS A 109 6.88 17.96 11.48
C HIS A 109 5.65 17.29 12.13
N GLU A 110 4.61 17.02 11.33
CA GLU A 110 3.35 16.45 11.80
C GLU A 110 2.80 15.34 10.88
N HIS A 111 3.66 14.67 10.16
CA HIS A 111 3.31 13.56 9.25
C HIS A 111 2.24 13.88 8.19
N ALA A 112 1.97 15.18 7.94
CA ALA A 112 1.11 15.58 6.83
C ALA A 112 1.79 15.24 5.48
N ALA A 113 1.00 14.90 4.47
CA ALA A 113 1.53 14.53 3.17
C ALA A 113 2.35 15.68 2.55
N VAL A 114 3.44 15.31 1.88
CA VAL A 114 4.28 16.23 1.12
C VAL A 114 3.84 16.20 -0.33
N LYS A 115 3.80 17.36 -0.99
CA LYS A 115 3.47 17.52 -2.41
C LYS A 115 4.67 18.04 -3.20
N TRP A 116 4.76 17.66 -4.47
CA TRP A 116 5.76 18.18 -5.39
C TRP A 116 5.22 19.40 -6.14
N LEU A 117 5.94 20.51 -6.11
CA LEU A 117 5.68 21.73 -6.88
C LEU A 117 6.63 21.78 -8.07
N SER A 118 6.18 21.30 -9.22
CA SER A 118 7.02 21.16 -10.43
C SER A 118 7.58 22.47 -10.96
N LYS A 119 6.83 23.57 -10.86
CA LYS A 119 7.27 24.90 -11.27
C LYS A 119 8.43 25.41 -10.41
N ASP A 120 8.37 25.18 -9.12
CA ASP A 120 9.35 25.65 -8.13
C ASP A 120 10.46 24.62 -7.90
N LYS A 121 10.36 23.42 -8.47
CA LYS A 121 11.28 22.29 -8.30
C LYS A 121 11.58 22.01 -6.82
N ARG A 122 10.51 21.95 -5.99
CA ARG A 122 10.63 21.71 -4.55
C ARG A 122 9.48 20.86 -4.02
N PHE A 123 9.72 20.25 -2.89
CA PHE A 123 8.66 19.66 -2.08
C PHE A 123 8.10 20.69 -1.10
N GLN A 124 6.81 20.57 -0.80
CA GLN A 124 6.13 21.38 0.20
C GLN A 124 5.15 20.54 1.01
N CYS A 125 5.12 20.74 2.32
CA CYS A 125 4.11 20.16 3.19
C CYS A 125 2.71 20.63 2.76
N SER A 126 1.73 19.74 2.75
CA SER A 126 0.35 20.06 2.36
C SER A 126 -0.39 20.89 3.41
N LYS A 127 0.01 20.80 4.68
CA LYS A 127 -0.64 21.45 5.83
C LYS A 127 0.09 22.70 6.31
N HIS A 128 1.43 22.70 6.23
CA HIS A 128 2.28 23.79 6.72
C HIS A 128 3.28 24.22 5.65
N ASP A 129 4.03 25.28 5.92
CA ASP A 129 4.94 25.90 4.94
C ASP A 129 6.32 25.25 4.85
N SER A 130 6.50 24.04 5.44
CA SER A 130 7.78 23.34 5.35
C SER A 130 8.12 22.99 3.92
N GLN A 131 9.31 23.38 3.47
CA GLN A 131 9.80 23.24 2.11
C GLN A 131 11.11 22.46 2.09
N TYR A 132 11.30 21.68 1.00
CA TYR A 132 12.47 20.81 0.83
C TYR A 132 12.94 20.84 -0.62
N GLN A 133 14.23 20.74 -0.80
CA GLN A 133 14.87 20.59 -2.11
C GLN A 133 14.51 19.23 -2.76
N PRO A 134 14.79 19.04 -4.07
CA PRO A 134 14.56 17.75 -4.73
C PRO A 134 15.29 16.56 -4.09
N ASN A 135 16.43 16.79 -3.46
CA ASN A 135 17.21 15.79 -2.73
C ASN A 135 16.70 15.54 -1.29
N GLY A 136 15.57 16.15 -0.91
CA GLY A 136 14.95 15.99 0.42
C GLY A 136 15.53 16.90 1.51
N THR A 137 16.50 17.75 1.20
CA THR A 137 17.09 18.67 2.19
C THR A 137 16.08 19.75 2.59
N TYR A 138 15.91 19.96 3.88
CA TYR A 138 15.05 21.01 4.44
C TYR A 138 15.55 22.40 4.04
N THR A 139 14.62 23.29 3.73
CA THR A 139 14.93 24.68 3.35
C THR A 139 14.34 25.67 4.33
N THR A 140 13.03 25.59 4.63
CA THR A 140 12.35 26.53 5.50
C THR A 140 11.01 25.96 5.99
N GLY A 141 10.41 26.59 6.98
CA GLY A 141 9.09 26.26 7.52
C GLY A 141 9.14 25.67 8.92
N HIS A 142 8.14 24.89 9.30
CA HIS A 142 7.96 24.36 10.66
C HIS A 142 8.77 23.08 10.96
N ALA A 143 9.20 22.36 9.93
CA ALA A 143 10.04 21.19 10.12
C ALA A 143 11.44 21.58 10.63
N THR A 144 12.09 20.68 11.35
CA THR A 144 13.41 20.90 11.94
C THR A 144 14.48 20.01 11.30
N ARG A 145 14.09 19.10 10.40
CA ARG A 145 14.99 18.14 9.74
C ARG A 145 14.60 17.90 8.28
N ASN A 146 15.45 17.20 7.56
CA ASN A 146 15.25 16.78 6.19
C ASN A 146 14.08 15.76 6.07
N LEU A 147 13.60 15.50 4.84
CA LEU A 147 12.66 14.40 4.60
C LEU A 147 13.31 13.07 5.00
N ASP A 148 12.54 12.21 5.64
CA ASP A 148 12.98 10.88 6.03
C ASP A 148 13.23 10.04 4.77
N ARG A 149 14.38 9.36 4.68
CA ARG A 149 14.79 8.52 3.55
C ARG A 149 14.61 7.07 3.87
N PHE A 150 13.99 6.34 2.95
CA PHE A 150 14.02 4.88 3.00
C PHE A 150 15.38 4.32 2.55
N ALA A 151 15.75 3.18 3.10
CA ALA A 151 16.86 2.41 2.56
C ALA A 151 16.55 2.00 1.12
N ILE A 152 17.51 2.22 0.24
CA ILE A 152 17.36 2.02 -1.19
C ILE A 152 18.59 1.32 -1.77
N ARG A 153 18.39 0.40 -2.71
CA ARG A 153 19.45 -0.28 -3.44
C ARG A 153 19.08 -0.44 -4.90
N ARG A 154 20.08 -0.57 -5.75
CA ARG A 154 19.91 -0.81 -7.18
C ARG A 154 20.24 -2.26 -7.52
N GLU A 155 19.41 -2.85 -8.39
CA GLU A 155 19.71 -4.07 -9.12
C GLU A 155 19.34 -3.86 -10.60
N ASP A 156 20.30 -3.94 -11.46
CA ASP A 156 20.15 -3.74 -12.91
C ASP A 156 19.37 -2.44 -13.26
N ALA A 157 18.23 -2.59 -13.93
CA ALA A 157 17.32 -1.51 -14.29
C ALA A 157 16.23 -1.23 -13.25
N SER A 158 16.41 -1.69 -12.02
CA SER A 158 15.42 -1.55 -10.95
C SER A 158 16.03 -0.97 -9.69
N VAL A 159 15.16 -0.34 -8.90
CA VAL A 159 15.46 0.17 -7.57
C VAL A 159 14.55 -0.54 -6.58
N PHE A 160 15.11 -1.00 -5.48
CA PHE A 160 14.39 -1.64 -4.39
C PHE A 160 14.40 -0.70 -3.18
N VAL A 161 13.23 -0.45 -2.62
CA VAL A 161 13.02 0.41 -1.47
C VAL A 161 12.53 -0.45 -0.32
N ASP A 162 13.26 -0.49 0.79
CA ASP A 162 12.86 -1.17 2.02
C ASP A 162 11.88 -0.28 2.79
N LEU A 163 10.59 -0.66 2.80
CA LEU A 163 9.52 0.10 3.43
C LEU A 163 9.56 0.06 4.97
N HIS A 164 10.36 -0.82 5.55
CA HIS A 164 10.51 -0.98 6.99
C HIS A 164 11.81 -0.37 7.54
N ARG A 165 12.67 0.13 6.67
CA ARG A 165 13.93 0.74 7.05
C ARG A 165 14.05 2.15 6.48
N TRP A 166 13.99 3.14 7.35
CA TRP A 166 14.16 4.55 7.00
C TRP A 166 15.14 5.24 7.95
N PHE A 167 15.68 6.36 7.51
CA PHE A 167 16.65 7.15 8.23
C PHE A 167 16.14 8.57 8.44
N GLU A 168 16.18 9.04 9.68
CA GLU A 168 15.87 10.41 10.07
C GLU A 168 17.20 11.18 10.16
N SER A 169 17.32 12.32 9.48
CA SER A 169 18.59 13.02 9.34
C SER A 169 19.17 13.59 10.64
N ASP A 170 18.34 13.77 11.65
CA ASP A 170 18.73 14.23 12.99
C ASP A 170 19.12 13.07 13.93
N LYS A 171 18.62 11.86 13.69
CA LYS A 171 18.91 10.67 14.52
C LYS A 171 20.02 9.80 13.92
N ASP A 172 20.03 9.64 12.61
CA ASP A 172 21.06 8.87 11.88
C ASP A 172 21.50 9.64 10.62
N PRO A 173 22.34 10.67 10.75
CA PRO A 173 22.83 11.45 9.62
C PRO A 173 23.63 10.63 8.61
N ALA A 174 24.38 9.63 9.09
CA ALA A 174 25.21 8.75 8.25
C ALA A 174 24.32 7.83 7.40
N GLY A 175 23.33 7.18 8.01
CA GLY A 175 22.33 6.38 7.31
C GLY A 175 21.54 7.21 6.31
N TRP A 176 21.10 8.42 6.69
CA TRP A 176 20.39 9.34 5.80
C TRP A 176 21.24 9.73 4.57
N THR A 177 22.51 10.03 4.77
CA THR A 177 23.42 10.39 3.69
C THR A 177 23.71 9.21 2.76
N SER A 178 23.82 7.99 3.31
CA SER A 178 24.09 6.78 2.53
C SER A 178 22.87 6.22 1.80
N ALA A 179 21.64 6.62 2.17
CA ALA A 179 20.40 6.18 1.55
C ALA A 179 20.18 6.86 0.19
N VAL A 180 21.03 6.52 -0.77
CA VAL A 180 21.04 7.05 -2.14
C VAL A 180 21.60 6.01 -3.11
N VAL A 181 21.05 5.95 -4.31
CA VAL A 181 21.62 5.21 -5.43
C VAL A 181 22.24 6.22 -6.39
N VAL A 182 23.55 6.16 -6.56
CA VAL A 182 24.28 6.97 -7.55
C VAL A 182 24.22 6.27 -8.91
N ILE A 183 23.85 7.01 -9.94
CA ILE A 183 23.78 6.54 -11.33
C ILE A 183 24.99 7.13 -12.04
N GLY A 184 25.93 6.25 -12.39
CA GLY A 184 27.07 6.64 -13.20
C GLY A 184 26.71 6.78 -14.68
#